data_d5fdf70f7b1126602ccd5243ff168ba0
#
_entry.id   d5fdf70f7b1126602ccd5243ff168ba0
#
_cell.length_a   1.000
_cell.length_b   1.000
_cell.length_c   1.000
_cell.angle_alpha   90.00
_cell.angle_beta   90.00
_cell.angle_gamma   90.00
#
_symmetry.space_group_name_H-M   'P 1'
#
loop_
_entity.id
_entity.type
_entity.pdbx_description
1 polymer ?
#
loop_
_entity_poly.entity_id
_entity_poly.type
_entity_poly.pdbx_seq_one_letter_code
_entity_poly.pdbx_strand_id
1 'polypeptide(L)'
;MRLSENWKDYELIDASDGERLERWGNIILIRPDPQIIWSTEKENPLWYSAHARYHRSNKGGGSWEQYKKIPAQWSINYGSLTFNIKPMGFKHTGVFPEQAVNWDFAAEKIKKEGRPLKILNLFGYTGCATLACMKAGASVCHVDASKGMVQWAKENAVSSNIADKPVRWLVDDCAKFVQREIRRGNR
;
A
#
# COMPACT_ATOMS: atom_id res chain seq x y z
N MET A 1 10.74 -8.32 -17.54
CA MET A 1 10.53 -7.32 -16.49
C MET A 1 9.03 -7.12 -16.31
N ARG A 2 8.53 -6.98 -15.09
CA ARG A 2 7.10 -6.67 -14.81
C ARG A 2 7.01 -5.20 -14.40
N LEU A 3 6.05 -4.47 -14.95
CA LEU A 3 5.82 -3.05 -14.67
C LEU A 3 4.45 -2.87 -14.00
N SER A 4 4.34 -1.86 -13.14
CA SER A 4 3.09 -1.51 -12.43
C SER A 4 2.26 -0.52 -13.25
N GLU A 5 1.83 -0.93 -14.44
CA GLU A 5 1.14 -0.07 -15.41
C GLU A 5 -0.39 -0.10 -15.31
N ASN A 6 -0.94 -1.01 -14.49
CA ASN A 6 -2.39 -1.23 -14.41
C ASN A 6 -3.11 -0.23 -13.47
N TRP A 7 -2.39 0.72 -12.90
CA TRP A 7 -2.99 1.76 -12.08
C TRP A 7 -3.78 2.76 -12.93
N LYS A 8 -5.01 3.05 -12.52
CA LYS A 8 -5.83 4.15 -13.07
C LYS A 8 -5.90 5.34 -12.11
N ASP A 9 -5.94 5.04 -10.82
CA ASP A 9 -6.11 6.03 -9.75
C ASP A 9 -4.77 6.47 -9.11
N TYR A 10 -3.65 5.89 -9.52
CA TYR A 10 -2.32 6.31 -9.09
C TYR A 10 -1.42 6.56 -10.30
N GLU A 11 -0.58 7.56 -10.20
CA GLU A 11 0.45 7.89 -11.20
C GLU A 11 1.64 8.57 -10.52
N LEU A 12 2.85 8.12 -10.84
CA LEU A 12 4.05 8.89 -10.60
C LEU A 12 4.22 9.85 -11.78
N ILE A 13 3.90 11.12 -11.55
CA ILE A 13 3.87 12.15 -12.60
C ILE A 13 5.28 12.62 -12.93
N ASP A 14 6.09 12.86 -11.89
CA ASP A 14 7.45 13.36 -12.04
C ASP A 14 8.28 13.04 -10.77
N ALA A 15 9.61 13.12 -10.90
CA ALA A 15 10.52 12.85 -9.79
C ALA A 15 11.81 13.67 -9.96
N SER A 16 12.12 14.52 -8.98
CA SER A 16 13.30 15.39 -8.99
C SER A 16 13.67 15.84 -7.58
N ASP A 17 14.97 16.10 -7.33
CA ASP A 17 15.49 16.68 -6.09
C ASP A 17 15.06 15.94 -4.82
N GLY A 18 15.05 14.59 -4.84
CA GLY A 18 14.65 13.80 -3.69
C GLY A 18 13.15 13.79 -3.41
N GLU A 19 12.31 14.16 -4.39
CA GLU A 19 10.87 14.25 -4.27
C GLU A 19 10.15 13.54 -5.43
N ARG A 20 8.95 13.04 -5.12
CA ARG A 20 7.98 12.52 -6.09
C ARG A 20 6.79 13.46 -6.18
N LEU A 21 6.37 13.76 -7.39
CA LEU A 21 5.08 14.35 -7.70
C LEU A 21 4.13 13.22 -8.10
N GLU A 22 3.06 13.00 -7.34
CA GLU A 22 2.20 11.83 -7.50
C GLU A 22 0.74 12.23 -7.53
N ARG A 23 -0.05 11.52 -8.34
CA ARG A 23 -1.51 11.57 -8.34
C ARG A 23 -2.08 10.37 -7.59
N TRP A 24 -2.99 10.64 -6.66
CA TRP A 24 -3.71 9.66 -5.84
C TRP A 24 -5.22 9.91 -5.96
N GLY A 25 -5.87 9.29 -6.96
CA GLY A 25 -7.21 9.67 -7.41
C GLY A 25 -7.18 11.09 -7.99
N ASN A 26 -7.91 11.99 -7.36
CA ASN A 26 -7.94 13.43 -7.73
C ASN A 26 -6.97 14.29 -6.90
N ILE A 27 -6.19 13.68 -6.02
CA ILE A 27 -5.28 14.40 -5.10
C ILE A 27 -3.86 14.31 -5.62
N ILE A 28 -3.20 15.46 -5.76
CA ILE A 28 -1.79 15.57 -6.14
C ILE A 28 -0.97 15.81 -4.87
N LEU A 29 0.02 14.96 -4.65
CA LEU A 29 0.89 14.99 -3.48
C LEU A 29 2.36 15.11 -3.89
N ILE A 30 3.13 15.85 -3.10
CA ILE A 30 4.59 15.88 -3.16
C ILE A 30 5.11 15.16 -1.93
N ARG A 31 5.92 14.11 -2.15
CA ARG A 31 6.48 13.31 -1.06
C ARG A 31 7.99 13.12 -1.23
N PRO A 32 8.78 13.14 -0.14
CA PRO A 32 10.21 12.91 -0.23
C PRO A 32 10.54 11.46 -0.59
N ASP A 33 11.50 11.29 -1.50
CA ASP A 33 12.11 10.03 -1.82
C ASP A 33 13.63 10.19 -2.00
N PRO A 34 14.43 9.77 -1.01
CA PRO A 34 15.88 9.95 -1.05
C PRO A 34 16.59 9.10 -2.13
N GLN A 35 15.90 8.20 -2.80
CA GLN A 35 16.45 7.44 -3.92
C GLN A 35 16.52 8.27 -5.22
N ILE A 36 15.78 9.39 -5.27
CA ILE A 36 15.79 10.32 -6.39
C ILE A 36 16.95 11.28 -6.19
N ILE A 37 18.12 10.89 -6.71
CA ILE A 37 19.38 11.63 -6.56
C ILE A 37 19.67 12.61 -7.72
N TRP A 38 18.81 12.60 -8.72
CA TRP A 38 18.91 13.50 -9.88
C TRP A 38 18.11 14.79 -9.65
N SER A 39 18.53 15.83 -10.33
CA SER A 39 17.84 17.12 -10.41
C SER A 39 17.44 17.39 -11.85
N THR A 40 16.19 17.71 -12.06
CA THR A 40 15.64 18.14 -13.36
C THR A 40 14.88 19.44 -13.18
N GLU A 41 14.69 20.18 -14.27
CA GLU A 41 13.75 21.29 -14.25
C GLU A 41 12.34 20.76 -13.95
N LYS A 42 11.67 21.30 -12.94
CA LYS A 42 10.31 20.91 -12.56
C LYS A 42 9.30 21.59 -13.48
N GLU A 43 9.31 21.23 -14.76
CA GLU A 43 8.47 21.84 -15.80
C GLU A 43 6.98 21.53 -15.63
N ASN A 44 6.65 20.40 -15.01
CA ASN A 44 5.25 20.02 -14.83
C ASN A 44 4.55 21.02 -13.89
N PRO A 45 3.49 21.73 -14.35
CA PRO A 45 2.82 22.77 -13.55
C PRO A 45 2.18 22.23 -12.27
N LEU A 46 1.96 20.92 -12.16
CA LEU A 46 1.41 20.29 -10.96
C LEU A 46 2.37 20.37 -9.75
N TRP A 47 3.67 20.58 -9.96
CA TRP A 47 4.60 20.87 -8.87
C TRP A 47 4.20 22.12 -8.08
N TYR A 48 3.65 23.12 -8.78
CA TYR A 48 3.25 24.42 -8.22
C TYR A 48 1.78 24.46 -7.80
N SER A 49 1.00 23.43 -8.14
CA SER A 49 -0.43 23.36 -7.87
C SER A 49 -0.85 22.11 -7.11
N ALA A 50 0.10 21.42 -6.49
CA ALA A 50 -0.15 20.25 -5.64
C ALA A 50 -1.16 20.56 -4.52
N HIS A 51 -1.80 19.51 -3.99
CA HIS A 51 -2.74 19.65 -2.88
C HIS A 51 -2.02 19.69 -1.54
N ALA A 52 -0.97 18.88 -1.37
CA ALA A 52 -0.18 18.85 -0.15
C ALA A 52 1.26 18.38 -0.42
N ARG A 53 2.17 18.77 0.47
CA ARG A 53 3.56 18.34 0.49
C ARG A 53 3.92 17.81 1.88
N TYR A 54 4.65 16.72 1.93
CA TYR A 54 5.17 16.17 3.17
C TYR A 54 6.58 16.68 3.43
N HIS A 55 6.79 17.29 4.58
CA HIS A 55 8.09 17.75 5.05
C HIS A 55 8.65 16.79 6.09
N ARG A 56 9.86 16.29 5.85
CA ARG A 56 10.59 15.49 6.83
C ARG A 56 11.08 16.33 7.99
N SER A 57 10.96 15.79 9.20
CA SER A 57 11.62 16.35 10.38
C SER A 57 13.00 15.70 10.58
N ASN A 58 13.99 16.47 11.01
CA ASN A 58 15.31 15.97 11.39
C ASN A 58 15.27 15.10 12.66
N LYS A 59 14.15 15.12 13.40
CA LYS A 59 13.93 14.31 14.63
C LYS A 59 13.13 13.03 14.36
N GLY A 60 12.94 12.66 13.10
CA GLY A 60 12.08 11.55 12.68
C GLY A 60 10.62 11.98 12.44
N GLY A 61 9.91 11.26 11.56
CA GLY A 61 8.57 11.63 11.13
C GLY A 61 8.56 12.89 10.26
N GLY A 62 7.51 13.69 10.40
CA GLY A 62 7.33 14.95 9.67
C GLY A 62 5.87 15.41 9.69
N SER A 63 5.54 16.35 8.82
CA SER A 63 4.21 16.95 8.73
C SER A 63 3.79 17.18 7.28
N TRP A 64 2.48 17.21 7.06
CA TRP A 64 1.87 17.59 5.79
C TRP A 64 1.57 19.09 5.79
N GLU A 65 2.12 19.80 4.83
CA GLU A 65 1.69 21.13 4.48
C GLU A 65 0.59 21.03 3.43
N GLN A 66 -0.61 21.53 3.74
CA GLN A 66 -1.75 21.51 2.83
C GLN A 66 -1.89 22.86 2.13
N TYR A 67 -1.81 22.86 0.82
CA TYR A 67 -2.04 24.05 -0.04
C TYR A 67 -3.50 24.14 -0.48
N LYS A 68 -4.19 23.00 -0.54
CA LYS A 68 -5.62 22.87 -0.83
C LYS A 68 -6.25 21.92 0.17
N LYS A 69 -7.54 22.08 0.41
CA LYS A 69 -8.28 21.16 1.27
C LYS A 69 -8.25 19.75 0.67
N ILE A 70 -7.77 18.78 1.45
CA ILE A 70 -7.82 17.36 1.12
C ILE A 70 -8.71 16.62 2.11
N PRO A 71 -9.40 15.54 1.70
CA PRO A 71 -10.13 14.68 2.63
C PRO A 71 -9.22 14.11 3.70
N ALA A 72 -9.75 13.87 4.90
CA ALA A 72 -9.02 13.14 5.94
C ALA A 72 -8.70 11.70 5.49
N GLN A 73 -9.55 11.13 4.64
CA GLN A 73 -9.41 9.83 3.99
C GLN A 73 -10.13 9.84 2.66
N TRP A 74 -9.56 9.16 1.66
CA TRP A 74 -10.21 8.89 0.37
C TRP A 74 -9.82 7.51 -0.12
N SER A 75 -10.40 7.05 -1.23
CA SER A 75 -10.12 5.73 -1.78
C SER A 75 -9.52 5.82 -3.17
N ILE A 76 -8.67 4.85 -3.49
CA ILE A 76 -8.17 4.58 -4.84
C ILE A 76 -8.40 3.12 -5.18
N ASN A 77 -8.49 2.81 -6.46
CA ASN A 77 -8.77 1.47 -6.96
C ASN A 77 -7.58 0.89 -7.72
N TYR A 78 -7.38 -0.41 -7.54
CA TYR A 78 -6.51 -1.22 -8.38
C TYR A 78 -7.29 -2.44 -8.89
N GLY A 79 -7.68 -2.42 -10.16
CA GLY A 79 -8.63 -3.37 -10.69
C GLY A 79 -9.96 -3.34 -9.93
N SER A 80 -10.32 -4.44 -9.30
CA SER A 80 -11.53 -4.55 -8.47
C SER A 80 -11.26 -4.43 -6.96
N LEU A 81 -10.07 -4.02 -6.57
CA LEU A 81 -9.72 -3.75 -5.17
C LEU A 81 -9.80 -2.25 -4.88
N THR A 82 -10.31 -1.91 -3.71
CA THR A 82 -10.41 -0.53 -3.22
C THR A 82 -9.54 -0.37 -1.98
N PHE A 83 -8.65 0.62 -2.01
CA PHE A 83 -7.74 0.93 -0.92
C PHE A 83 -8.04 2.31 -0.35
N ASN A 84 -8.21 2.40 0.94
CA ASN A 84 -8.36 3.65 1.65
C ASN A 84 -6.99 4.32 1.82
N ILE A 85 -6.93 5.61 1.54
CA ILE A 85 -5.73 6.44 1.60
C ILE A 85 -5.96 7.55 2.60
N LYS A 86 -4.96 7.84 3.42
CA LYS A 86 -4.96 9.00 4.32
C LYS A 86 -3.55 9.53 4.57
N PRO A 87 -3.38 10.84 4.73
CA PRO A 87 -2.13 11.42 5.21
C PRO A 87 -1.86 10.91 6.63
N MET A 88 -0.63 10.49 6.88
CA MET A 88 -0.19 10.03 8.20
C MET A 88 0.89 10.96 8.73
N GLY A 89 1.26 10.84 10.01
CA GLY A 89 2.45 11.49 10.58
C GLY A 89 3.78 11.05 9.95
N PHE A 90 3.69 10.16 8.95
CA PHE A 90 4.81 9.72 8.10
C PHE A 90 4.48 10.03 6.63
N LYS A 91 5.51 9.95 5.76
CA LYS A 91 5.35 10.19 4.31
C LYS A 91 4.41 9.20 3.60
N HIS A 92 4.10 8.08 4.23
CA HIS A 92 3.27 7.02 3.64
C HIS A 92 1.79 7.36 3.73
N THR A 93 1.04 6.89 2.74
CA THR A 93 -0.39 7.18 2.57
C THR A 93 -1.28 5.95 2.74
N GLY A 94 -0.68 4.79 3.03
CA GLY A 94 -1.38 3.53 3.20
C GLY A 94 -1.15 2.50 2.09
N VAL A 95 -0.62 2.90 0.95
CA VAL A 95 -0.35 1.99 -0.18
C VAL A 95 1.06 2.22 -0.71
N PHE A 96 1.70 1.14 -1.15
CA PHE A 96 2.93 1.14 -1.93
C PHE A 96 2.60 0.71 -3.37
N PRO A 97 2.35 1.66 -4.28
CA PRO A 97 1.82 1.35 -5.62
C PRO A 97 2.75 0.48 -6.45
N GLU A 98 4.06 0.58 -6.25
CA GLU A 98 5.07 -0.25 -6.90
C GLU A 98 4.93 -1.74 -6.57
N GLN A 99 4.31 -2.08 -5.45
CA GLN A 99 4.06 -3.47 -5.05
C GLN A 99 2.94 -4.15 -5.86
N ALA A 100 2.22 -3.41 -6.68
CA ALA A 100 1.15 -3.99 -7.50
C ALA A 100 1.65 -5.11 -8.44
N VAL A 101 2.89 -5.03 -8.92
CA VAL A 101 3.52 -6.10 -9.71
C VAL A 101 3.61 -7.42 -8.93
N ASN A 102 3.84 -7.35 -7.62
CA ASN A 102 3.90 -8.52 -6.73
C ASN A 102 2.50 -9.05 -6.44
N TRP A 103 1.50 -8.17 -6.33
CA TRP A 103 0.11 -8.58 -6.15
C TRP A 103 -0.42 -9.32 -7.37
N ASP A 104 -0.15 -8.81 -8.57
CA ASP A 104 -0.50 -9.45 -9.83
C ASP A 104 0.19 -10.80 -9.99
N PHE A 105 1.49 -10.87 -9.68
CA PHE A 105 2.25 -12.11 -9.72
C PHE A 105 1.66 -13.16 -8.78
N ALA A 106 1.36 -12.78 -7.53
CA ALA A 106 0.76 -13.70 -6.56
C ALA A 106 -0.62 -14.18 -7.03
N ALA A 107 -1.45 -13.25 -7.51
CA ALA A 107 -2.78 -13.57 -8.02
C ALA A 107 -2.74 -14.52 -9.23
N GLU A 108 -1.83 -14.32 -10.18
CA GLU A 108 -1.60 -15.22 -11.31
C GLU A 108 -1.21 -16.62 -10.84
N LYS A 109 -0.26 -16.72 -9.89
CA LYS A 109 0.20 -18.00 -9.35
C LYS A 109 -0.93 -18.75 -8.65
N ILE A 110 -1.72 -18.04 -7.82
CA ILE A 110 -2.86 -18.64 -7.11
C ILE A 110 -3.89 -19.20 -8.11
N LYS A 111 -4.23 -18.42 -9.13
CA LYS A 111 -5.20 -18.86 -10.16
C LYS A 111 -4.68 -20.05 -10.97
N LYS A 112 -3.38 -20.06 -11.31
CA LYS A 112 -2.75 -21.12 -12.13
C LYS A 112 -2.70 -22.46 -11.40
N GLU A 113 -2.59 -22.48 -10.07
CA GLU A 113 -2.52 -23.71 -9.28
C GLU A 113 -3.81 -24.53 -9.34
N GLY A 114 -4.97 -23.91 -9.58
CA GLY A 114 -6.27 -24.60 -9.74
C GLY A 114 -6.76 -25.36 -8.49
N ARG A 115 -6.14 -25.13 -7.33
CA ARG A 115 -6.48 -25.75 -6.05
C ARG A 115 -6.51 -24.71 -4.92
N PRO A 116 -7.19 -24.97 -3.81
CA PRO A 116 -7.17 -24.08 -2.65
C PRO A 116 -5.73 -23.90 -2.11
N LEU A 117 -5.32 -22.65 -1.94
CA LEU A 117 -4.02 -22.29 -1.38
C LEU A 117 -4.18 -21.57 -0.06
N LYS A 118 -3.22 -21.81 0.85
CA LYS A 118 -3.04 -21.05 2.09
C LYS A 118 -1.81 -20.17 1.92
N ILE A 119 -1.98 -18.86 2.08
CA ILE A 119 -0.94 -17.87 1.93
C ILE A 119 -0.62 -17.25 3.29
N LEU A 120 0.66 -17.16 3.61
CA LEU A 120 1.15 -16.39 4.75
C LEU A 120 1.70 -15.05 4.24
N ASN A 121 1.08 -13.95 4.67
CA ASN A 121 1.55 -12.59 4.41
C ASN A 121 2.08 -11.98 5.72
N LEU A 122 3.40 -11.86 5.82
CA LEU A 122 4.11 -11.23 6.92
C LEU A 122 4.35 -9.75 6.62
N PHE A 123 4.40 -8.92 7.66
CA PHE A 123 4.50 -7.46 7.52
C PHE A 123 3.39 -6.94 6.61
N GLY A 124 2.17 -7.43 6.85
CA GLY A 124 1.06 -7.29 5.92
C GLY A 124 0.56 -5.86 5.74
N TYR A 125 0.99 -4.92 6.61
CA TYR A 125 0.69 -3.50 6.54
C TYR A 125 -0.83 -3.26 6.39
N THR A 126 -1.25 -2.42 5.46
CA THR A 126 -2.67 -2.13 5.18
C THR A 126 -3.37 -3.19 4.31
N GLY A 127 -2.71 -4.33 4.07
CA GLY A 127 -3.32 -5.53 3.51
C GLY A 127 -3.42 -5.61 1.99
N CYS A 128 -2.79 -4.74 1.22
CA CYS A 128 -2.94 -4.75 -0.26
C CYS A 128 -2.61 -6.12 -0.87
N ALA A 129 -1.46 -6.71 -0.52
CA ALA A 129 -1.10 -8.06 -0.98
C ALA A 129 -2.05 -9.15 -0.47
N THR A 130 -2.51 -9.02 0.79
CA THR A 130 -3.52 -9.92 1.39
C THR A 130 -4.80 -9.91 0.57
N LEU A 131 -5.31 -8.72 0.25
CA LEU A 131 -6.55 -8.55 -0.50
C LEU A 131 -6.42 -9.12 -1.92
N ALA A 132 -5.29 -8.90 -2.57
CA ALA A 132 -5.01 -9.46 -3.89
C ALA A 132 -5.04 -11.01 -3.88
N CYS A 133 -4.41 -11.64 -2.87
CA CYS A 133 -4.44 -13.08 -2.69
C CYS A 133 -5.86 -13.60 -2.38
N MET A 134 -6.59 -12.92 -1.49
CA MET A 134 -7.99 -13.26 -1.16
C MET A 134 -8.89 -13.16 -2.40
N LYS A 135 -8.73 -12.11 -3.21
CA LYS A 135 -9.49 -11.92 -4.45
C LYS A 135 -9.19 -13.00 -5.47
N ALA A 136 -7.95 -13.49 -5.51
CA ALA A 136 -7.53 -14.61 -6.37
C ALA A 136 -8.03 -15.99 -5.90
N GLY A 137 -8.64 -16.09 -4.72
CA GLY A 137 -9.25 -17.32 -4.19
C GLY A 137 -8.45 -18.05 -3.11
N ALA A 138 -7.37 -17.44 -2.59
CA ALA A 138 -6.61 -18.05 -1.49
C ALA A 138 -7.22 -17.74 -0.12
N SER A 139 -6.95 -18.64 0.85
CA SER A 139 -7.09 -18.35 2.27
C SER A 139 -5.81 -17.68 2.76
N VAL A 140 -5.90 -16.56 3.48
CA VAL A 140 -4.72 -15.77 3.86
C VAL A 140 -4.59 -15.67 5.38
N CYS A 141 -3.36 -15.88 5.87
CA CYS A 141 -2.96 -15.47 7.21
C CYS A 141 -2.18 -14.14 7.09
N HIS A 142 -2.78 -13.07 7.53
CA HIS A 142 -2.20 -11.72 7.55
C HIS A 142 -1.62 -11.43 8.92
N VAL A 143 -0.34 -11.13 9.00
CA VAL A 143 0.38 -10.83 10.24
C VAL A 143 1.06 -9.48 10.13
N ASP A 144 0.77 -8.58 11.06
CA ASP A 144 1.46 -7.30 11.24
C ASP A 144 1.51 -6.91 12.70
N ALA A 145 2.61 -6.30 13.14
CA ALA A 145 2.79 -5.89 14.54
C ALA A 145 1.90 -4.70 14.94
N SER A 146 1.46 -3.90 13.99
CA SER A 146 0.67 -2.71 14.24
C SER A 146 -0.82 -3.02 14.22
N LYS A 147 -1.48 -2.88 15.37
CA LYS A 147 -2.95 -3.01 15.49
C LYS A 147 -3.67 -2.06 14.53
N GLY A 148 -3.17 -0.84 14.36
CA GLY A 148 -3.76 0.16 13.46
C GLY A 148 -3.68 -0.26 11.99
N MET A 149 -2.57 -0.88 11.56
CA MET A 149 -2.41 -1.37 10.19
C MET A 149 -3.31 -2.58 9.92
N VAL A 150 -3.40 -3.52 10.85
CA VAL A 150 -4.32 -4.67 10.73
C VAL A 150 -5.77 -4.21 10.67
N GLN A 151 -6.15 -3.18 11.46
CA GLN A 151 -7.50 -2.62 11.39
C GLN A 151 -7.76 -1.96 10.03
N TRP A 152 -6.79 -1.21 9.52
CA TRP A 152 -6.88 -0.59 8.19
C TRP A 152 -6.97 -1.65 7.07
N ALA A 153 -6.25 -2.76 7.20
CA ALA A 153 -6.36 -3.88 6.26
C ALA A 153 -7.77 -4.48 6.24
N LYS A 154 -8.43 -4.61 7.39
CA LYS A 154 -9.83 -5.04 7.47
C LYS A 154 -10.79 -4.03 6.80
N GLU A 155 -10.56 -2.74 7.01
CA GLU A 155 -11.34 -1.67 6.37
C GLU A 155 -11.18 -1.72 4.84
N ASN A 156 -9.98 -1.96 4.34
CA ASN A 156 -9.72 -2.17 2.92
C ASN A 156 -10.43 -3.42 2.38
N ALA A 157 -10.52 -4.51 3.15
CA ALA A 157 -11.27 -5.70 2.77
C ALA A 157 -12.78 -5.40 2.65
N VAL A 158 -13.33 -4.60 3.57
CA VAL A 158 -14.72 -4.13 3.49
C VAL A 158 -14.93 -3.26 2.26
N SER A 159 -14.09 -2.25 2.04
CA SER A 159 -14.17 -1.35 0.89
C SER A 159 -14.02 -2.09 -0.45
N SER A 160 -13.30 -3.21 -0.46
CA SER A 160 -13.11 -4.08 -1.63
C SER A 160 -14.22 -5.13 -1.82
N ASN A 161 -15.25 -5.16 -0.96
CA ASN A 161 -16.33 -6.16 -0.95
C ASN A 161 -15.83 -7.61 -0.90
N ILE A 162 -14.82 -7.91 -0.07
CA ILE A 162 -14.22 -9.24 0.12
C ILE A 162 -13.99 -9.60 1.59
N ALA A 163 -14.64 -8.89 2.51
CA ALA A 163 -14.47 -9.11 3.96
C ALA A 163 -14.98 -10.49 4.41
N ASP A 164 -15.84 -11.14 3.62
CA ASP A 164 -16.39 -12.49 3.82
C ASP A 164 -15.44 -13.61 3.43
N LYS A 165 -14.36 -13.30 2.70
CA LYS A 165 -13.40 -14.31 2.25
C LYS A 165 -12.51 -14.84 3.39
N PRO A 166 -12.02 -16.07 3.28
CA PRO A 166 -11.26 -16.72 4.35
C PRO A 166 -9.93 -16.01 4.61
N VAL A 167 -9.85 -15.32 5.74
CA VAL A 167 -8.67 -14.60 6.20
C VAL A 167 -8.53 -14.68 7.71
N ARG A 168 -7.28 -14.82 8.17
CA ARG A 168 -6.91 -14.74 9.58
C ARG A 168 -6.09 -13.46 9.80
N TRP A 169 -6.67 -12.51 10.51
CA TRP A 169 -6.02 -11.25 10.86
C TRP A 169 -5.30 -11.37 12.20
N LEU A 170 -4.00 -11.13 12.23
CA LEU A 170 -3.19 -11.24 13.44
C LEU A 170 -2.39 -9.96 13.69
N VAL A 171 -2.49 -9.47 14.93
CA VAL A 171 -1.59 -8.44 15.45
C VAL A 171 -0.51 -9.15 16.21
N ASP A 172 0.68 -9.27 15.62
CA ASP A 172 1.78 -10.05 16.20
C ASP A 172 3.13 -9.65 15.57
N ASP A 173 4.21 -9.87 16.32
CA ASP A 173 5.57 -9.82 15.79
C ASP A 173 5.78 -10.96 14.79
N CYS A 174 6.09 -10.62 13.55
CA CYS A 174 6.20 -11.59 12.46
C CYS A 174 7.25 -12.66 12.71
N ALA A 175 8.42 -12.31 13.26
CA ALA A 175 9.49 -13.27 13.54
C ALA A 175 9.08 -14.23 14.68
N LYS A 176 8.50 -13.71 15.74
CA LYS A 176 8.00 -14.52 16.86
C LYS A 176 6.84 -15.41 16.40
N PHE A 177 5.96 -14.90 15.55
CA PHE A 177 4.87 -15.70 14.96
C PHE A 177 5.43 -16.89 14.20
N VAL A 178 6.35 -16.67 13.25
CA VAL A 178 6.97 -17.74 12.46
C VAL A 178 7.65 -18.79 13.35
N GLN A 179 8.44 -18.35 14.35
CA GLN A 179 9.09 -19.27 15.29
C GLN A 179 8.10 -20.14 16.04
N ARG A 180 6.94 -19.58 16.44
CA ARG A 180 5.88 -20.36 17.11
C ARG A 180 5.25 -21.39 16.17
N GLU A 181 4.96 -20.98 14.93
CA GLU A 181 4.33 -21.88 13.94
C GLU A 181 5.28 -23.03 13.55
N ILE A 182 6.57 -22.77 13.41
CA ILE A 182 7.60 -23.81 13.19
C ILE A 182 7.59 -24.83 14.36
N ARG A 183 7.60 -24.36 15.62
CA ARG A 183 7.56 -25.24 16.81
C ARG A 183 6.28 -26.08 16.90
N ARG A 184 5.17 -25.59 16.35
CA ARG A 184 3.87 -26.29 16.27
C ARG A 184 3.79 -27.26 15.11
N GLY A 185 4.81 -27.33 14.26
CA GLY A 185 4.80 -28.15 13.05
C GLY A 185 3.90 -27.63 11.92
N ASN A 186 3.41 -26.40 12.01
CA ASN A 186 2.64 -25.78 10.95
C ASN A 186 3.58 -25.39 9.80
N ARG A 187 3.23 -25.85 8.58
CA ARG A 187 3.97 -25.60 7.35
C ARG A 187 3.06 -25.04 6.27
#